data_f25c519cd648ccdab1c5b180b623b0c0
#
_entry.id   f25c519cd648ccdab1c5b180b623b0c0
#
_cell.length_a   1.000
_cell.length_b   1.000
_cell.length_c   1.000
_cell.angle_alpha   90.00
_cell.angle_beta   90.00
_cell.angle_gamma   90.00
#
_symmetry.space_group_name_H-M   'P 1'
#
loop_
_entity.id
_entity.type
_entity.pdbx_description
1 polymer ?
#
loop_
_entity_poly.entity_id
_entity_poly.type
_entity_poly.pdbx_seq_one_letter_code
_entity_poly.pdbx_strand_id
1 'polypeptide(L)'
;EIVSRDWSSDVCSSDLTRDFEKVSLDIPMGSGPYKVDSFDAGRSITYRRVADWWAKDLWMNRGRNNFDVIRYEYYRDVTVQFEAFKAGEIDIRQENIARNWATAYDVPPVKDGRIKRDEIPHELPTGMQCFTFNTRRELFKDRRVREAIAGMFDFEWSNKNLFYGLYKRNLSYFGNSELASSGGLPSPEELKYLEPLRGKIPDEVFTKEFKLPVTDGTGNVRDLARRSLALLKEAGWEIKDGKMTDKAGKRFAFEMLLNDASFERIALPYRQNLERIGVDMNVRTVDTAQFKRREDEFDFDMMSDGFGQSLSPGNEQRDFWGSKAAETAGSRNTAGIKDPSIDRLIEQLIAAPDRESLIAVTRALDRVLLWNHFVLPAWHNNKAFVAYWNKFSRPEKSAKYAPVALDTWWVDPAKDRAPQQPEKK
;
A
#
# COMPACT_ATOMS: atom_id res chain seq x y z
N GLU A 1 -30.71 -2.04 -30.12
CA GLU A 1 -31.51 -1.17 -29.26
C GLU A 1 -30.98 -1.31 -27.83
N ILE A 2 -30.23 -0.33 -27.38
CA ILE A 2 -29.94 -0.17 -25.96
C ILE A 2 -31.23 0.41 -25.39
N VAL A 3 -32.05 -0.45 -24.81
CA VAL A 3 -33.19 0.00 -24.02
C VAL A 3 -32.59 0.74 -22.84
N SER A 4 -32.63 2.05 -22.88
CA SER A 4 -32.41 2.90 -21.69
C SER A 4 -33.59 2.59 -20.76
N ARG A 5 -33.45 1.55 -19.94
CA ARG A 5 -34.25 1.48 -18.72
C ARG A 5 -33.81 2.65 -17.88
N ASP A 6 -34.76 3.47 -17.57
CA ASP A 6 -34.62 4.61 -16.70
C ASP A 6 -34.07 4.10 -15.35
N TRP A 7 -32.76 4.22 -15.17
CA TRP A 7 -32.07 3.85 -13.94
C TRP A 7 -32.51 4.69 -12.76
N SER A 8 -33.29 5.75 -13.04
CA SER A 8 -33.78 6.67 -12.03
C SER A 8 -34.94 6.12 -11.21
N SER A 9 -35.71 5.14 -11.72
CA SER A 9 -36.93 4.73 -11.03
C SER A 9 -36.75 3.62 -9.98
N ASP A 10 -35.78 2.74 -10.12
CA ASP A 10 -35.64 1.57 -9.22
C ASP A 10 -34.52 1.67 -8.20
N VAL A 11 -33.50 2.49 -8.46
CA VAL A 11 -32.34 2.67 -7.57
C VAL A 11 -32.54 3.86 -6.63
N CYS A 12 -33.35 4.85 -7.03
CA CYS A 12 -33.38 6.15 -6.37
C CYS A 12 -34.55 6.36 -5.38
N SER A 13 -35.56 5.52 -5.34
CA SER A 13 -36.71 5.84 -4.45
C SER A 13 -36.41 5.64 -2.97
N SER A 14 -35.52 4.70 -2.60
CA SER A 14 -35.05 4.55 -1.22
C SER A 14 -33.92 5.52 -0.87
N ASP A 15 -33.16 5.96 -1.88
CA ASP A 15 -31.98 6.81 -1.70
C ASP A 15 -32.35 8.29 -1.67
N LEU A 16 -33.43 8.71 -2.36
CA LEU A 16 -33.94 10.09 -2.34
C LEU A 16 -34.42 10.56 -0.96
N THR A 17 -34.66 9.64 -0.03
CA THR A 17 -35.07 9.95 1.35
C THR A 17 -33.92 9.84 2.36
N ARG A 18 -32.72 9.40 1.93
CA ARG A 18 -31.56 9.26 2.78
C ARG A 18 -30.61 10.42 2.61
N ASP A 19 -30.14 10.93 3.71
CA ASP A 19 -29.05 11.90 3.76
C ASP A 19 -27.72 11.12 3.69
N PHE A 20 -27.08 11.11 2.52
CA PHE A 20 -25.80 10.40 2.30
C PHE A 20 -24.64 10.95 3.13
N GLU A 21 -24.76 12.18 3.66
CA GLU A 21 -23.75 12.75 4.55
C GLU A 21 -23.84 12.17 5.96
N LYS A 22 -24.95 11.52 6.31
CA LYS A 22 -25.13 10.92 7.63
C LYS A 22 -24.72 9.45 7.64
N VAL A 23 -23.87 9.11 8.58
CA VAL A 23 -23.51 7.71 8.85
C VAL A 23 -24.76 6.96 9.30
N SER A 24 -25.14 5.91 8.60
CA SER A 24 -26.26 5.03 8.93
C SER A 24 -25.78 3.58 9.04
N LEU A 25 -26.42 2.81 9.94
CA LEU A 25 -26.26 1.38 10.06
C LEU A 25 -27.34 0.61 9.26
N ASP A 26 -28.11 1.29 8.44
CA ASP A 26 -29.09 0.63 7.58
C ASP A 26 -28.40 -0.21 6.51
N ILE A 27 -28.96 -1.38 6.26
CA ILE A 27 -28.42 -2.28 5.22
C ILE A 27 -28.64 -1.61 3.84
N PRO A 28 -27.55 -1.32 3.09
CA PRO A 28 -27.67 -0.70 1.78
C PRO A 28 -28.26 -1.67 0.76
N MET A 29 -29.03 -1.15 -0.18
CA MET A 29 -29.45 -1.89 -1.35
C MET A 29 -28.26 -2.00 -2.34
N GLY A 30 -27.95 -3.19 -2.81
CA GLY A 30 -26.87 -3.44 -3.76
C GLY A 30 -27.39 -4.17 -5.01
N SER A 31 -26.73 -3.96 -6.15
CA SER A 31 -27.00 -4.65 -7.42
C SER A 31 -26.07 -5.85 -7.69
N GLY A 32 -25.19 -6.16 -6.73
CA GLY A 32 -24.17 -7.21 -6.84
C GLY A 32 -24.68 -8.63 -6.60
N PRO A 33 -23.82 -9.65 -6.76
CA PRO A 33 -24.16 -11.06 -6.54
C PRO A 33 -24.42 -11.42 -5.08
N TYR A 34 -24.05 -10.55 -4.15
CA TYR A 34 -24.24 -10.70 -2.71
C TYR A 34 -24.93 -9.47 -2.12
N LYS A 35 -25.75 -9.70 -1.10
CA LYS A 35 -26.33 -8.66 -0.26
C LYS A 35 -25.90 -8.84 1.18
N VAL A 36 -25.87 -7.78 1.96
CA VAL A 36 -25.66 -7.87 3.42
C VAL A 36 -26.84 -8.61 4.01
N ASP A 37 -26.59 -9.70 4.71
CA ASP A 37 -27.58 -10.52 5.41
C ASP A 37 -27.73 -10.04 6.86
N SER A 38 -26.59 -9.85 7.52
CA SER A 38 -26.51 -9.39 8.90
C SER A 38 -25.14 -8.78 9.20
N PHE A 39 -25.05 -7.98 10.25
CA PHE A 39 -23.77 -7.49 10.76
C PHE A 39 -23.84 -7.30 12.28
N ASP A 40 -22.67 -7.39 12.92
CA ASP A 40 -22.40 -6.97 14.29
C ASP A 40 -21.36 -5.85 14.22
N ALA A 41 -21.77 -4.62 14.56
CA ALA A 41 -20.97 -3.42 14.34
C ALA A 41 -19.58 -3.50 14.98
N GLY A 42 -18.54 -3.35 14.17
CA GLY A 42 -17.14 -3.46 14.59
C GLY A 42 -16.64 -4.89 14.83
N ARG A 43 -17.46 -5.91 14.59
CA ARG A 43 -17.10 -7.32 14.82
C ARG A 43 -17.25 -8.19 13.58
N SER A 44 -18.39 -8.17 12.91
CA SER A 44 -18.59 -9.03 11.74
C SER A 44 -19.58 -8.47 10.73
N ILE A 45 -19.43 -8.88 9.46
CA ILE A 45 -20.40 -8.70 8.38
C ILE A 45 -20.60 -10.03 7.67
N THR A 46 -21.87 -10.38 7.45
CA THR A 46 -22.29 -11.59 6.72
C THR A 46 -22.96 -11.17 5.42
N TYR A 47 -22.47 -11.71 4.32
CA TYR A 47 -23.06 -11.56 2.99
C TYR A 47 -23.71 -12.85 2.56
N ARG A 48 -24.90 -12.77 1.95
CA ARG A 48 -25.62 -13.89 1.37
C ARG A 48 -25.76 -13.72 -0.13
N ARG A 49 -25.52 -14.80 -0.87
CA ARG A 49 -25.68 -14.82 -2.32
C ARG A 49 -27.12 -14.54 -2.72
N VAL A 50 -27.32 -13.72 -3.75
CA VAL A 50 -28.62 -13.42 -4.36
C VAL A 50 -28.89 -14.49 -5.41
N ALA A 51 -29.86 -15.38 -5.15
CA ALA A 51 -30.13 -16.54 -5.99
C ALA A 51 -30.64 -16.17 -7.39
N ASP A 52 -31.39 -15.08 -7.50
CA ASP A 52 -31.98 -14.52 -8.72
C ASP A 52 -31.22 -13.31 -9.26
N TRP A 53 -29.95 -13.19 -8.91
CA TRP A 53 -29.12 -12.07 -9.38
C TRP A 53 -29.18 -11.93 -10.90
N TRP A 54 -29.49 -10.73 -11.39
CA TRP A 54 -29.75 -10.40 -12.78
C TRP A 54 -28.61 -10.77 -13.76
N ALA A 55 -27.36 -10.74 -13.28
CA ALA A 55 -26.17 -10.98 -14.10
C ALA A 55 -25.61 -12.41 -13.98
N LYS A 56 -26.24 -13.31 -13.22
CA LYS A 56 -25.70 -14.66 -12.93
C LYS A 56 -25.38 -15.48 -14.17
N ASP A 57 -26.19 -15.34 -15.22
CA ASP A 57 -26.09 -16.13 -16.46
C ASP A 57 -25.22 -15.47 -17.54
N LEU A 58 -24.69 -14.25 -17.27
CA LEU A 58 -23.75 -13.60 -18.18
C LEU A 58 -22.47 -14.43 -18.27
N TRP A 59 -21.92 -14.53 -19.49
CA TRP A 59 -20.74 -15.36 -19.77
C TRP A 59 -19.56 -15.08 -18.85
N MET A 60 -19.34 -13.81 -18.45
CA MET A 60 -18.26 -13.37 -17.57
C MET A 60 -18.42 -13.82 -16.12
N ASN A 61 -19.64 -14.20 -15.71
CA ASN A 61 -19.95 -14.61 -14.34
C ASN A 61 -20.06 -16.13 -14.17
N ARG A 62 -19.94 -16.90 -15.25
CA ARG A 62 -19.98 -18.35 -15.19
C ARG A 62 -18.82 -18.90 -14.38
N GLY A 63 -19.13 -19.79 -13.40
CA GLY A 63 -18.13 -20.36 -12.48
C GLY A 63 -17.64 -19.39 -11.40
N ARG A 64 -18.34 -18.27 -11.19
CA ARG A 64 -18.03 -17.29 -10.14
C ARG A 64 -19.14 -17.24 -9.09
N ASN A 65 -18.80 -16.61 -7.95
CA ASN A 65 -19.74 -16.39 -6.85
C ASN A 65 -20.33 -17.70 -6.29
N ASN A 66 -19.44 -18.69 -6.02
CA ASN A 66 -19.85 -20.05 -5.69
C ASN A 66 -20.22 -20.26 -4.22
N PHE A 67 -19.91 -19.31 -3.33
CA PHE A 67 -20.25 -19.40 -1.91
C PHE A 67 -21.68 -18.90 -1.67
N ASP A 68 -22.46 -19.60 -0.85
CA ASP A 68 -23.80 -19.15 -0.45
C ASP A 68 -23.74 -18.05 0.60
N VAL A 69 -22.74 -18.13 1.48
CA VAL A 69 -22.47 -17.17 2.56
C VAL A 69 -20.99 -16.84 2.60
N ILE A 70 -20.70 -15.56 2.73
CA ILE A 70 -19.36 -15.05 2.98
C ILE A 70 -19.44 -14.21 4.26
N ARG A 71 -18.64 -14.57 5.27
CA ARG A 71 -18.58 -13.84 6.54
C ARG A 71 -17.18 -13.26 6.73
N TYR A 72 -17.12 -11.97 7.04
CA TYR A 72 -15.91 -11.28 7.45
C TYR A 72 -15.95 -11.06 8.96
N GLU A 73 -14.91 -11.55 9.64
CA GLU A 73 -14.67 -11.32 11.05
C GLU A 73 -13.55 -10.29 11.23
N TYR A 74 -13.81 -9.27 12.05
CA TYR A 74 -12.86 -8.21 12.34
C TYR A 74 -12.22 -8.42 13.70
N TYR A 75 -10.92 -8.40 13.74
CA TYR A 75 -10.13 -8.57 14.96
C TYR A 75 -9.32 -7.29 15.21
N ARG A 76 -9.28 -6.84 16.45
CA ARG A 76 -8.44 -5.69 16.83
C ARG A 76 -6.97 -6.06 16.91
N ASP A 77 -6.66 -7.32 17.13
CA ASP A 77 -5.30 -7.86 17.27
C ASP A 77 -5.06 -8.96 16.24
N VAL A 78 -4.00 -8.78 15.43
CA VAL A 78 -3.64 -9.72 14.36
C VAL A 78 -3.14 -11.07 14.88
N THR A 79 -2.63 -11.12 16.13
CA THR A 79 -2.19 -12.37 16.76
C THR A 79 -3.42 -13.19 17.15
N VAL A 80 -4.43 -12.55 17.75
CA VAL A 80 -5.71 -13.21 18.07
C VAL A 80 -6.39 -13.72 16.80
N GLN A 81 -6.40 -12.91 15.72
CA GLN A 81 -6.92 -13.34 14.42
C GLN A 81 -6.19 -14.58 13.90
N PHE A 82 -4.87 -14.63 14.05
CA PHE A 82 -4.09 -15.78 13.59
C PHE A 82 -4.38 -17.05 14.41
N GLU A 83 -4.57 -16.92 15.73
CA GLU A 83 -4.99 -18.06 16.58
C GLU A 83 -6.38 -18.56 16.18
N ALA A 84 -7.36 -17.65 15.92
CA ALA A 84 -8.68 -18.00 15.43
C ALA A 84 -8.63 -18.76 14.09
N PHE A 85 -7.75 -18.34 13.16
CA PHE A 85 -7.52 -19.07 11.91
C PHE A 85 -7.00 -20.51 12.18
N LYS A 86 -6.02 -20.66 13.07
CA LYS A 86 -5.47 -21.99 13.41
C LYS A 86 -6.49 -22.89 14.13
N ALA A 87 -7.42 -22.29 14.86
CA ALA A 87 -8.52 -22.99 15.53
C ALA A 87 -9.65 -23.39 14.57
N GLY A 88 -9.66 -22.89 13.33
CA GLY A 88 -10.70 -23.18 12.34
C GLY A 88 -11.94 -22.28 12.43
N GLU A 89 -11.84 -21.16 13.16
CA GLU A 89 -12.91 -20.15 13.23
C GLU A 89 -12.92 -19.27 11.98
N ILE A 90 -11.78 -19.17 11.28
CA ILE A 90 -11.58 -18.48 10.01
C ILE A 90 -11.12 -19.51 8.99
N ASP A 91 -11.74 -19.51 7.82
CA ASP A 91 -11.46 -20.48 6.77
C ASP A 91 -10.29 -20.10 5.86
N ILE A 92 -10.15 -18.82 5.56
CA ILE A 92 -9.16 -18.28 4.61
C ILE A 92 -8.51 -17.06 5.24
N ARG A 93 -7.18 -17.01 5.16
CA ARG A 93 -6.37 -15.89 5.61
C ARG A 93 -5.37 -15.50 4.54
N GLN A 94 -5.37 -14.24 4.14
CA GLN A 94 -4.25 -13.66 3.42
C GLN A 94 -3.22 -13.15 4.43
N GLU A 95 -1.99 -13.65 4.37
CA GLU A 95 -0.93 -13.30 5.31
C GLU A 95 -0.10 -12.15 4.77
N ASN A 96 -0.03 -11.07 5.52
CA ASN A 96 0.72 -9.87 5.16
C ASN A 96 1.97 -9.67 6.02
N ILE A 97 2.20 -10.54 7.01
CA ILE A 97 3.34 -10.45 7.92
C ILE A 97 4.37 -11.52 7.56
N ALA A 98 5.50 -11.10 7.01
CA ALA A 98 6.57 -11.98 6.56
C ALA A 98 7.04 -12.98 7.66
N ARG A 99 7.18 -12.50 8.90
CA ARG A 99 7.54 -13.36 10.04
C ARG A 99 6.55 -14.50 10.22
N ASN A 100 5.26 -14.21 10.22
CA ASN A 100 4.24 -15.23 10.39
C ASN A 100 4.34 -16.27 9.27
N TRP A 101 4.43 -15.79 8.01
CA TRP A 101 4.55 -16.69 6.86
C TRP A 101 5.77 -17.61 6.95
N ALA A 102 6.90 -17.06 7.38
CA ALA A 102 8.16 -17.81 7.47
C ALA A 102 8.20 -18.78 8.66
N THR A 103 7.61 -18.43 9.81
CA THR A 103 7.88 -19.16 11.07
C THR A 103 6.66 -19.64 11.82
N ALA A 104 5.48 -19.01 11.68
CA ALA A 104 4.36 -19.26 12.58
C ALA A 104 3.38 -20.33 12.06
N TYR A 105 3.56 -20.79 10.83
CA TYR A 105 2.75 -21.85 10.22
C TYR A 105 3.33 -23.26 10.43
N ASP A 106 4.35 -23.43 11.28
CA ASP A 106 4.86 -24.73 11.67
C ASP A 106 3.98 -25.37 12.77
N VAL A 107 2.74 -25.67 12.40
CA VAL A 107 1.68 -26.16 13.29
C VAL A 107 1.07 -27.47 12.76
N PRO A 108 0.49 -28.32 13.64
CA PRO A 108 -0.06 -29.61 13.23
C PRO A 108 -1.04 -29.55 12.06
N PRO A 109 -2.03 -28.62 11.99
CA PRO A 109 -2.95 -28.55 10.86
C PRO A 109 -2.30 -28.28 9.49
N VAL A 110 -1.13 -27.63 9.46
CA VAL A 110 -0.35 -27.44 8.22
C VAL A 110 0.43 -28.71 7.90
N LYS A 111 1.05 -29.37 8.90
CA LYS A 111 1.85 -30.58 8.72
C LYS A 111 1.01 -31.78 8.24
N ASP A 112 -0.22 -31.90 8.72
CA ASP A 112 -1.14 -32.98 8.35
C ASP A 112 -2.01 -32.64 7.12
N GLY A 113 -1.83 -31.44 6.54
CA GLY A 113 -2.47 -31.03 5.30
C GLY A 113 -3.90 -30.53 5.41
N ARG A 114 -4.42 -30.34 6.65
CA ARG A 114 -5.73 -29.70 6.90
C ARG A 114 -5.71 -28.21 6.54
N ILE A 115 -4.57 -27.54 6.70
CA ILE A 115 -4.35 -26.18 6.23
C ILE A 115 -3.38 -26.24 5.05
N LYS A 116 -3.73 -25.59 3.95
CA LYS A 116 -2.88 -25.37 2.79
C LYS A 116 -2.25 -23.97 2.84
N ARG A 117 -1.06 -23.84 2.29
CA ARG A 117 -0.33 -22.57 2.13
C ARG A 117 0.08 -22.43 0.69
N ASP A 118 -0.35 -21.36 0.04
CA ASP A 118 -0.01 -21.07 -1.33
C ASP A 118 0.67 -19.70 -1.47
N GLU A 119 1.69 -19.64 -2.30
CA GLU A 119 2.34 -18.42 -2.77
C GLU A 119 1.89 -18.18 -4.21
N ILE A 120 0.92 -17.30 -4.40
CA ILE A 120 0.29 -17.07 -5.70
C ILE A 120 0.91 -15.84 -6.35
N PRO A 121 1.72 -15.98 -7.43
CA PRO A 121 2.29 -14.85 -8.14
C PRO A 121 1.20 -14.01 -8.81
N HIS A 122 1.45 -12.71 -8.94
CA HIS A 122 0.54 -11.77 -9.59
C HIS A 122 1.28 -10.67 -10.37
N GLU A 123 0.55 -10.04 -11.29
CA GLU A 123 1.01 -8.90 -12.09
C GLU A 123 0.27 -7.59 -11.72
N LEU A 124 -0.34 -7.53 -10.54
CA LEU A 124 -0.94 -6.30 -10.02
C LEU A 124 0.15 -5.25 -9.78
N PRO A 125 -0.11 -3.98 -10.10
CA PRO A 125 0.73 -2.91 -9.61
C PRO A 125 0.88 -3.01 -8.09
N THR A 126 2.11 -2.94 -7.59
CA THR A 126 2.36 -3.06 -6.15
C THR A 126 2.15 -1.74 -5.41
N GLY A 127 2.04 -0.64 -6.15
CA GLY A 127 1.98 0.68 -5.57
C GLY A 127 3.26 1.06 -4.83
N MET A 128 3.16 2.05 -3.95
CA MET A 128 4.27 2.51 -3.12
C MET A 128 3.90 2.38 -1.65
N GLN A 129 4.25 1.27 -1.00
CA GLN A 129 4.33 1.24 0.46
C GLN A 129 5.58 2.00 0.88
N CYS A 130 5.46 2.91 1.85
CA CYS A 130 6.49 3.85 2.17
C CYS A 130 6.37 4.42 3.59
N PHE A 131 7.34 5.24 3.94
CA PHE A 131 7.21 6.22 5.01
C PHE A 131 7.22 7.61 4.37
N THR A 132 6.10 8.34 4.53
CA THR A 132 5.86 9.62 3.87
C THR A 132 6.41 10.76 4.71
N PHE A 133 7.17 11.68 4.09
CA PHE A 133 7.61 12.93 4.70
C PHE A 133 6.55 14.00 4.52
N ASN A 134 6.17 14.68 5.60
CA ASN A 134 5.28 15.83 5.49
C ASN A 134 6.07 17.09 5.11
N THR A 135 6.04 17.46 3.83
CA THR A 135 6.75 18.63 3.32
C THR A 135 6.15 19.98 3.75
N ARG A 136 4.99 19.96 4.44
CA ARG A 136 4.44 21.15 5.13
C ARG A 136 5.32 21.53 6.33
N ARG A 137 6.03 20.56 6.92
CA ARG A 137 6.98 20.79 8.00
C ARG A 137 8.28 21.38 7.43
N GLU A 138 8.77 22.47 8.00
CA GLU A 138 9.98 23.16 7.57
C GLU A 138 11.18 22.23 7.42
N LEU A 139 11.29 21.27 8.34
CA LEU A 139 12.35 20.27 8.38
C LEU A 139 12.47 19.45 7.09
N PHE A 140 11.33 19.17 6.44
CA PHE A 140 11.26 18.30 5.26
C PHE A 140 11.00 19.05 3.95
N LYS A 141 11.09 20.37 3.91
CA LYS A 141 10.95 21.14 2.66
C LYS A 141 12.11 20.90 1.70
N ASP A 142 13.34 20.83 2.23
CA ASP A 142 14.53 20.60 1.40
C ASP A 142 14.60 19.13 0.93
N ARG A 143 14.65 18.93 -0.38
CA ARG A 143 14.76 17.60 -1.00
C ARG A 143 15.99 16.84 -0.52
N ARG A 144 17.13 17.51 -0.34
CA ARG A 144 18.40 16.89 0.11
C ARG A 144 18.27 16.31 1.51
N VAL A 145 17.48 16.96 2.36
CA VAL A 145 17.17 16.45 3.70
C VAL A 145 16.37 15.17 3.60
N ARG A 146 15.31 15.13 2.77
CA ARG A 146 14.49 13.92 2.58
C ARG A 146 15.34 12.78 2.00
N GLU A 147 16.18 13.05 0.99
CA GLU A 147 17.10 12.06 0.43
C GLU A 147 18.06 11.51 1.49
N ALA A 148 18.65 12.38 2.32
CA ALA A 148 19.59 11.98 3.36
C ALA A 148 18.93 11.09 4.42
N ILE A 149 17.74 11.48 4.89
CA ILE A 149 16.99 10.71 5.90
C ILE A 149 16.56 9.37 5.32
N ALA A 150 15.93 9.34 4.13
CA ALA A 150 15.54 8.10 3.44
C ALA A 150 16.75 7.18 3.17
N GLY A 151 17.91 7.76 2.88
CA GLY A 151 19.15 7.05 2.58
C GLY A 151 19.72 6.24 3.74
N MET A 152 19.33 6.53 5.00
CA MET A 152 19.77 5.78 6.18
C MET A 152 18.99 4.49 6.45
N PHE A 153 17.96 4.20 5.65
CA PHE A 153 17.20 2.95 5.76
C PHE A 153 17.94 1.78 5.09
N ASP A 154 18.44 0.86 5.90
CA ASP A 154 19.09 -0.37 5.44
C ASP A 154 18.04 -1.44 5.12
N PHE A 155 17.58 -1.43 3.85
CA PHE A 155 16.59 -2.38 3.39
C PHE A 155 17.13 -3.82 3.37
N GLU A 156 18.37 -4.03 2.93
CA GLU A 156 18.97 -5.35 2.78
C GLU A 156 19.08 -6.05 4.15
N TRP A 157 19.51 -5.33 5.17
CA TRP A 157 19.52 -5.85 6.54
C TRP A 157 18.12 -6.15 7.04
N SER A 158 17.17 -5.25 6.80
CA SER A 158 15.77 -5.43 7.19
C SER A 158 15.15 -6.62 6.46
N ASN A 159 15.41 -6.78 5.17
CA ASN A 159 14.90 -7.90 4.38
C ASN A 159 15.45 -9.23 4.86
N LYS A 160 16.74 -9.29 5.15
CA LYS A 160 17.40 -10.50 5.64
C LYS A 160 16.93 -10.89 7.05
N ASN A 161 16.87 -9.94 7.97
CA ASN A 161 16.70 -10.23 9.41
C ASN A 161 15.24 -10.11 9.89
N LEU A 162 14.40 -9.28 9.23
CA LEU A 162 13.03 -9.03 9.65
C LEU A 162 12.00 -9.61 8.68
N PHE A 163 12.33 -9.69 7.37
CA PHE A 163 11.40 -10.11 6.32
C PHE A 163 11.76 -11.48 5.72
N TYR A 164 12.79 -12.15 6.21
CA TYR A 164 13.18 -13.50 5.80
C TYR A 164 13.45 -13.62 4.29
N GLY A 165 13.89 -12.51 3.64
CA GLY A 165 14.16 -12.45 2.20
C GLY A 165 12.89 -12.43 1.32
N LEU A 166 11.70 -12.28 1.90
CA LEU A 166 10.43 -12.41 1.19
C LEU A 166 10.01 -11.18 0.39
N TYR A 167 10.60 -10.02 0.66
CA TYR A 167 10.19 -8.77 0.05
C TYR A 167 11.22 -8.22 -0.94
N LYS A 168 10.73 -7.35 -1.81
CA LYS A 168 11.54 -6.53 -2.72
C LYS A 168 11.40 -5.06 -2.33
N ARG A 169 12.44 -4.25 -2.52
CA ARG A 169 12.35 -2.81 -2.28
C ARG A 169 11.52 -2.14 -3.36
N ASN A 170 10.69 -1.17 -2.97
CA ASN A 170 9.97 -0.33 -3.91
C ASN A 170 10.94 0.60 -4.65
N LEU A 171 10.86 0.63 -5.97
CA LEU A 171 11.66 1.48 -6.85
C LEU A 171 10.81 2.35 -7.76
N SER A 172 9.48 2.28 -7.65
CA SER A 172 8.51 3.01 -8.46
C SER A 172 7.18 3.07 -7.72
N TYR A 173 6.42 4.13 -7.90
CA TYR A 173 5.04 4.23 -7.43
C TYR A 173 4.10 3.27 -8.18
N PHE A 174 4.48 2.85 -9.38
CA PHE A 174 3.72 1.94 -10.24
C PHE A 174 4.42 0.58 -10.41
N GLY A 175 5.21 0.17 -9.42
CA GLY A 175 6.01 -1.05 -9.45
C GLY A 175 5.21 -2.30 -9.86
N ASN A 176 5.87 -3.31 -10.43
CA ASN A 176 5.30 -4.55 -10.97
C ASN A 176 4.31 -4.32 -12.13
N SER A 177 4.44 -3.22 -12.86
CA SER A 177 3.61 -2.92 -14.02
C SER A 177 4.40 -2.22 -15.12
N GLU A 178 3.82 -2.17 -16.32
CA GLU A 178 4.38 -1.42 -17.45
C GLU A 178 4.40 0.11 -17.25
N LEU A 179 3.68 0.59 -16.24
CA LEU A 179 3.59 2.01 -15.87
C LEU A 179 4.78 2.48 -15.03
N ALA A 180 5.56 1.55 -14.48
CA ALA A 180 6.74 1.89 -13.70
C ALA A 180 7.79 2.58 -14.57
N SER A 181 8.41 3.65 -14.05
CA SER A 181 9.62 4.21 -14.66
C SER A 181 10.74 3.20 -14.49
N SER A 182 10.98 2.40 -15.52
CA SER A 182 12.03 1.38 -15.51
C SER A 182 13.40 2.00 -15.26
N GLY A 183 14.38 1.17 -14.92
CA GLY A 183 15.77 1.61 -14.85
C GLY A 183 16.24 2.34 -16.12
N GLY A 184 17.28 3.14 -15.99
CA GLY A 184 17.84 3.94 -17.07
C GLY A 184 17.26 5.35 -17.17
N LEU A 185 17.61 6.04 -18.25
CA LEU A 185 17.15 7.40 -18.54
C LEU A 185 15.75 7.41 -19.16
N PRO A 186 15.05 8.55 -19.19
CA PRO A 186 13.75 8.67 -19.83
C PRO A 186 13.79 8.28 -21.32
N SER A 187 12.75 7.58 -21.78
CA SER A 187 12.58 7.28 -23.20
C SER A 187 12.22 8.54 -24.01
N PRO A 188 12.32 8.50 -25.36
CA PRO A 188 11.86 9.61 -26.19
C PRO A 188 10.38 9.97 -25.96
N GLU A 189 9.53 9.00 -25.66
CA GLU A 189 8.11 9.20 -25.38
C GLU A 189 7.91 9.91 -24.04
N GLU A 190 8.66 9.53 -23.00
CA GLU A 190 8.66 10.20 -21.70
C GLU A 190 9.19 11.62 -21.79
N LEU A 191 10.24 11.86 -22.61
CA LEU A 191 10.83 13.18 -22.83
C LEU A 191 9.84 14.19 -23.43
N LYS A 192 8.83 13.76 -24.22
CA LYS A 192 7.77 14.66 -24.71
C LYS A 192 7.05 15.38 -23.56
N TYR A 193 6.91 14.73 -22.41
CA TYR A 193 6.27 15.27 -21.22
C TYR A 193 7.24 15.98 -20.28
N LEU A 194 8.49 15.50 -20.20
CA LEU A 194 9.50 16.01 -19.27
C LEU A 194 10.25 17.26 -19.79
N GLU A 195 10.58 17.33 -21.08
CA GLU A 195 11.35 18.47 -21.66
C GLU A 195 10.70 19.83 -21.40
N PRO A 196 9.37 20.02 -21.51
CA PRO A 196 8.72 21.28 -21.16
C PRO A 196 8.85 21.68 -19.68
N LEU A 197 9.32 20.78 -18.84
CA LEU A 197 9.51 20.97 -17.38
C LEU A 197 10.99 21.15 -17.00
N ARG A 198 11.91 21.12 -17.95
CA ARG A 198 13.35 21.30 -17.72
C ARG A 198 13.62 22.61 -16.97
N GLY A 199 14.45 22.53 -15.93
CA GLY A 199 14.73 23.65 -15.02
C GLY A 199 13.64 23.93 -13.97
N LYS A 200 12.52 23.19 -13.99
CA LYS A 200 11.45 23.26 -12.97
C LYS A 200 11.36 22.00 -12.13
N ILE A 201 11.89 20.89 -12.62
CA ILE A 201 11.99 19.60 -11.94
C ILE A 201 13.47 19.25 -11.75
N PRO A 202 13.82 18.28 -10.86
CA PRO A 202 15.21 17.88 -10.65
C PRO A 202 15.92 17.48 -11.94
N ASP A 203 17.12 18.03 -12.18
CA ASP A 203 17.92 17.73 -13.38
C ASP A 203 18.30 16.25 -13.46
N GLU A 204 18.37 15.57 -12.35
CA GLU A 204 18.66 14.15 -12.26
C GLU A 204 17.63 13.29 -13.01
N VAL A 205 16.38 13.75 -13.15
CA VAL A 205 15.34 13.10 -13.98
C VAL A 205 15.86 12.86 -15.41
N PHE A 206 16.67 13.76 -15.95
CA PHE A 206 17.19 13.70 -17.32
C PHE A 206 18.56 13.05 -17.43
N THR A 207 19.34 13.05 -16.35
CA THR A 207 20.78 12.79 -16.39
C THR A 207 21.22 11.55 -15.64
N LYS A 208 20.37 11.01 -14.75
CA LYS A 208 20.72 9.88 -13.90
C LYS A 208 19.60 8.85 -13.85
N GLU A 209 19.99 7.58 -13.77
CA GLU A 209 19.07 6.53 -13.40
C GLU A 209 18.75 6.64 -11.91
N PHE A 210 17.46 6.56 -11.54
CA PHE A 210 17.06 6.55 -10.13
C PHE A 210 17.50 5.24 -9.47
N LYS A 211 18.30 5.35 -8.43
CA LYS A 211 18.78 4.21 -7.63
C LYS A 211 18.75 4.56 -6.15
N LEU A 212 18.18 3.66 -5.37
CA LEU A 212 18.30 3.74 -3.92
C LEU A 212 19.64 3.13 -3.48
N PRO A 213 20.21 3.60 -2.37
CA PRO A 213 21.40 2.98 -1.78
C PRO A 213 21.13 1.51 -1.45
N VAL A 214 22.12 0.66 -1.69
CA VAL A 214 22.12 -0.77 -1.40
C VAL A 214 23.26 -1.08 -0.45
N THR A 215 23.02 -1.96 0.54
CA THR A 215 24.03 -2.45 1.47
C THR A 215 24.30 -3.94 1.25
N ASP A 216 25.25 -4.50 1.99
CA ASP A 216 25.52 -5.95 2.00
C ASP A 216 24.62 -6.72 2.99
N GLY A 217 23.70 -6.04 3.66
CA GLY A 217 22.79 -6.62 4.65
C GLY A 217 23.45 -7.03 5.97
N THR A 218 24.68 -6.61 6.23
CA THR A 218 25.37 -6.86 7.51
C THR A 218 24.99 -5.87 8.62
N GLY A 219 24.31 -4.79 8.28
CA GLY A 219 24.02 -3.66 9.18
C GLY A 219 25.16 -2.64 9.26
N ASN A 220 26.17 -2.77 8.41
CA ASN A 220 27.19 -1.75 8.24
C ASN A 220 26.67 -0.61 7.34
N VAL A 221 26.24 0.47 7.98
CA VAL A 221 25.68 1.65 7.32
C VAL A 221 26.68 2.79 7.13
N ARG A 222 27.99 2.53 7.19
CA ARG A 222 29.02 3.58 7.13
C ARG A 222 28.93 4.40 5.83
N ASP A 223 28.74 3.74 4.71
CA ASP A 223 28.64 4.41 3.41
C ASP A 223 27.33 5.19 3.25
N LEU A 224 26.21 4.66 3.80
CA LEU A 224 24.94 5.39 3.90
C LEU A 224 25.13 6.65 4.73
N ALA A 225 25.74 6.53 5.92
CA ALA A 225 26.00 7.66 6.82
C ALA A 225 26.87 8.74 6.16
N ARG A 226 27.95 8.35 5.48
CA ARG A 226 28.82 9.31 4.76
C ARG A 226 28.06 10.10 3.71
N ARG A 227 27.23 9.42 2.88
CA ARG A 227 26.38 10.06 1.85
C ARG A 227 25.35 10.99 2.49
N SER A 228 24.64 10.53 3.51
CA SER A 228 23.61 11.31 4.19
C SER A 228 24.20 12.56 4.89
N LEU A 229 25.35 12.43 5.53
CA LEU A 229 26.05 13.56 6.14
C LEU A 229 26.49 14.61 5.12
N ALA A 230 26.92 14.20 3.92
CA ALA A 230 27.26 15.14 2.84
C ALA A 230 26.02 15.94 2.39
N LEU A 231 24.89 15.28 2.15
CA LEU A 231 23.62 15.92 1.77
C LEU A 231 23.10 16.87 2.86
N LEU A 232 23.15 16.45 4.13
CA LEU A 232 22.74 17.29 5.26
C LEU A 232 23.61 18.52 5.40
N LYS A 233 24.93 18.38 5.22
CA LYS A 233 25.86 19.51 5.22
C LYS A 233 25.56 20.51 4.11
N GLU A 234 25.29 20.05 2.88
CA GLU A 234 24.87 20.88 1.77
C GLU A 234 23.54 21.60 2.04
N ALA A 235 22.65 20.97 2.82
CA ALA A 235 21.38 21.53 3.28
C ALA A 235 21.52 22.46 4.51
N GLY A 236 22.76 22.67 5.01
CA GLY A 236 23.04 23.60 6.09
C GLY A 236 22.95 22.99 7.50
N TRP A 237 22.99 21.66 7.61
CA TRP A 237 23.01 20.92 8.87
C TRP A 237 24.41 20.43 9.21
N GLU A 238 24.80 20.51 10.47
CA GLU A 238 26.12 20.09 10.97
C GLU A 238 26.00 19.35 12.31
N ILE A 239 26.94 18.44 12.59
CA ILE A 239 27.00 17.77 13.88
C ILE A 239 27.69 18.69 14.89
N LYS A 240 27.00 19.01 15.99
CA LYS A 240 27.54 19.71 17.17
C LYS A 240 27.20 18.87 18.40
N ASP A 241 28.21 18.59 19.21
CA ASP A 241 28.09 17.79 20.43
C ASP A 241 27.33 16.44 20.18
N GLY A 242 27.65 15.78 19.07
CA GLY A 242 27.04 14.51 18.70
C GLY A 242 25.60 14.61 18.18
N LYS A 243 25.05 15.82 18.02
CA LYS A 243 23.68 16.04 17.50
C LYS A 243 23.71 16.84 16.21
N MET A 244 22.86 16.45 15.27
CA MET A 244 22.62 17.19 14.03
C MET A 244 21.88 18.48 14.36
N THR A 245 22.44 19.63 13.97
CA THR A 245 21.89 20.96 14.26
C THR A 245 21.96 21.86 13.04
N ASP A 246 21.01 22.77 12.91
CA ASP A 246 21.08 23.86 11.93
C ASP A 246 22.00 25.00 12.38
N LYS A 247 22.14 26.02 11.56
CA LYS A 247 22.96 27.21 11.85
C LYS A 247 22.50 27.98 13.12
N ALA A 248 21.18 27.89 13.43
CA ALA A 248 20.60 28.52 14.62
C ALA A 248 20.77 27.68 15.90
N GLY A 249 21.36 26.47 15.80
CA GLY A 249 21.52 25.56 16.91
C GLY A 249 20.28 24.68 17.20
N LYS A 250 19.25 24.71 16.33
CA LYS A 250 18.08 23.86 16.47
C LYS A 250 18.47 22.43 16.12
N ARG A 251 18.13 21.50 17.01
CA ARG A 251 18.37 20.05 16.78
C ARG A 251 17.46 19.49 15.69
N PHE A 252 18.00 18.55 14.92
CA PHE A 252 17.23 17.76 13.96
C PHE A 252 16.49 16.66 14.72
N ALA A 253 15.22 16.91 15.02
CA ALA A 253 14.35 15.97 15.72
C ALA A 253 12.99 15.94 15.04
N PHE A 254 12.40 14.72 14.89
CA PHE A 254 11.08 14.54 14.31
C PHE A 254 10.39 13.29 14.86
N GLU A 255 9.08 13.23 14.69
CA GLU A 255 8.25 12.08 15.06
C GLU A 255 7.92 11.22 13.82
N MET A 256 8.06 9.90 14.00
CA MET A 256 7.54 8.90 13.05
C MET A 256 6.27 8.29 13.63
N LEU A 257 5.13 8.58 13.00
CA LEU A 257 3.82 8.12 13.40
C LEU A 257 3.51 6.76 12.77
N LEU A 258 3.09 5.81 13.59
CA LEU A 258 2.71 4.45 13.17
C LEU A 258 1.30 4.12 13.66
N ASN A 259 0.58 3.33 12.88
CA ASN A 259 -0.76 2.80 13.19
C ASN A 259 -0.76 1.33 13.66
N ASP A 260 0.40 0.67 13.60
CA ASP A 260 0.54 -0.75 13.93
C ASP A 260 1.90 -1.00 14.59
N ALA A 261 1.88 -1.61 15.77
CA ALA A 261 3.08 -1.96 16.53
C ALA A 261 4.02 -2.91 15.77
N SER A 262 3.52 -3.65 14.78
CA SER A 262 4.37 -4.52 13.95
C SER A 262 5.44 -3.75 13.16
N PHE A 263 5.20 -2.46 12.88
CA PHE A 263 6.17 -1.59 12.22
C PHE A 263 7.29 -1.10 13.15
N GLU A 264 7.11 -1.14 14.48
CA GLU A 264 8.14 -0.68 15.43
C GLU A 264 9.44 -1.46 15.26
N ARG A 265 9.36 -2.78 15.02
CA ARG A 265 10.55 -3.61 14.79
C ARG A 265 11.36 -3.22 13.56
N ILE A 266 10.77 -2.42 12.67
CA ILE A 266 11.40 -1.88 11.46
C ILE A 266 11.89 -0.46 11.73
N ALA A 267 11.06 0.35 12.38
CA ALA A 267 11.36 1.74 12.70
C ALA A 267 12.51 1.88 13.72
N LEU A 268 12.60 0.97 14.71
CA LEU A 268 13.62 1.06 15.74
C LEU A 268 15.05 0.86 15.21
N PRO A 269 15.38 -0.14 14.38
CA PRO A 269 16.70 -0.22 13.74
C PRO A 269 17.00 0.97 12.82
N TYR A 270 15.99 1.49 12.12
CA TYR A 270 16.14 2.69 11.31
C TYR A 270 16.46 3.91 12.17
N ARG A 271 15.79 4.09 13.32
CA ARG A 271 16.13 5.11 14.32
C ARG A 271 17.59 5.01 14.75
N GLN A 272 18.07 3.80 15.07
CA GLN A 272 19.47 3.58 15.45
C GLN A 272 20.46 4.01 14.35
N ASN A 273 20.10 3.80 13.08
CA ASN A 273 20.93 4.28 11.98
C ASN A 273 20.94 5.82 11.90
N LEU A 274 19.79 6.48 12.10
CA LEU A 274 19.70 7.94 12.15
C LEU A 274 20.45 8.55 13.31
N GLU A 275 20.45 7.91 14.49
CA GLU A 275 21.21 8.33 15.67
C GLU A 275 22.72 8.38 15.37
N ARG A 276 23.25 7.51 14.49
CA ARG A 276 24.68 7.51 14.08
C ARG A 276 25.09 8.77 13.31
N ILE A 277 24.13 9.47 12.71
CA ILE A 277 24.35 10.76 12.05
C ILE A 277 23.81 11.94 12.88
N GLY A 278 23.53 11.71 14.17
CA GLY A 278 23.09 12.74 15.11
C GLY A 278 21.64 13.18 14.99
N VAL A 279 20.81 12.48 14.22
CA VAL A 279 19.38 12.76 14.01
C VAL A 279 18.54 12.03 15.04
N ASP A 280 17.63 12.75 15.71
CA ASP A 280 16.72 12.20 16.71
C ASP A 280 15.35 11.89 16.05
N MET A 281 14.98 10.61 15.96
CA MET A 281 13.66 10.17 15.51
C MET A 281 12.90 9.56 16.69
N ASN A 282 11.72 10.12 17.00
CA ASN A 282 10.82 9.55 17.99
C ASN A 282 9.78 8.66 17.29
N VAL A 283 9.71 7.38 17.65
CA VAL A 283 8.70 6.47 17.11
C VAL A 283 7.47 6.49 18.00
N ARG A 284 6.32 6.79 17.43
CA ARG A 284 5.05 6.85 18.14
C ARG A 284 3.98 6.00 17.44
N THR A 285 3.56 4.96 18.12
CA THR A 285 2.44 4.13 17.68
C THR A 285 1.17 4.58 18.37
N VAL A 286 0.08 4.73 17.61
CA VAL A 286 -1.24 5.13 18.07
C VAL A 286 -2.30 4.18 17.54
N ASP A 287 -3.50 4.21 18.11
CA ASP A 287 -4.63 3.45 17.57
C ASP A 287 -5.09 3.99 16.20
N THR A 288 -5.84 3.17 15.46
CA THR A 288 -6.30 3.50 14.10
C THR A 288 -7.12 4.78 14.03
N ALA A 289 -7.98 5.07 15.01
CA ALA A 289 -8.82 6.27 14.99
C ALA A 289 -7.98 7.54 15.22
N GLN A 290 -7.02 7.49 16.15
CA GLN A 290 -6.09 8.58 16.38
C GLN A 290 -5.15 8.77 15.18
N PHE A 291 -4.67 7.68 14.59
CA PHE A 291 -3.84 7.74 13.38
C PHE A 291 -4.59 8.44 12.25
N LYS A 292 -5.82 7.99 11.95
CA LYS A 292 -6.65 8.56 10.88
C LYS A 292 -6.93 10.04 11.08
N ARG A 293 -7.28 10.46 12.29
CA ARG A 293 -7.49 11.87 12.59
C ARG A 293 -6.22 12.70 12.33
N ARG A 294 -5.05 12.24 12.78
CA ARG A 294 -3.79 12.93 12.57
C ARG A 294 -3.38 12.96 11.09
N GLU A 295 -3.65 11.87 10.36
CA GLU A 295 -3.48 11.82 8.89
C GLU A 295 -4.36 12.88 8.21
N ASP A 296 -5.66 12.93 8.54
CA ASP A 296 -6.62 13.86 7.94
C ASP A 296 -6.28 15.33 8.22
N GLU A 297 -5.75 15.62 9.41
CA GLU A 297 -5.30 16.95 9.84
C GLU A 297 -3.85 17.26 9.40
N PHE A 298 -3.14 16.32 8.75
CA PHE A 298 -1.72 16.40 8.41
C PHE A 298 -0.82 16.67 9.62
N ASP A 299 -1.22 16.21 10.80
CA ASP A 299 -0.48 16.40 12.06
C ASP A 299 0.53 15.29 12.31
N PHE A 300 1.56 15.25 11.50
CA PHE A 300 2.71 14.34 11.62
C PHE A 300 3.94 14.96 10.94
N ASP A 301 5.12 14.45 11.27
CA ASP A 301 6.36 14.78 10.58
C ASP A 301 6.68 13.72 9.52
N MET A 302 6.67 12.46 9.90
CA MET A 302 6.80 11.29 9.03
C MET A 302 5.79 10.23 9.47
N MET A 303 5.20 9.47 8.55
CA MET A 303 4.26 8.40 8.89
C MET A 303 4.37 7.19 7.98
N SER A 304 3.88 6.03 8.44
CA SER A 304 3.66 4.86 7.57
C SER A 304 2.50 5.14 6.62
N ASP A 305 2.69 4.86 5.33
CA ASP A 305 1.72 5.16 4.29
C ASP A 305 1.80 4.18 3.11
N GLY A 306 0.84 4.25 2.20
CA GLY A 306 0.81 3.46 1.00
C GLY A 306 -0.08 4.05 -0.08
N PHE A 307 0.45 4.12 -1.29
CA PHE A 307 -0.24 4.61 -2.47
C PHE A 307 -0.52 3.45 -3.42
N GLY A 308 -1.74 2.89 -3.32
CA GLY A 308 -2.18 1.85 -4.24
C GLY A 308 -2.38 2.41 -5.64
N GLN A 309 -2.02 1.63 -6.65
CA GLN A 309 -2.14 2.04 -8.05
C GLN A 309 -2.90 0.99 -8.87
N SER A 310 -3.56 1.45 -9.92
CA SER A 310 -4.22 0.60 -10.91
C SER A 310 -3.39 0.53 -12.20
N LEU A 311 -3.81 -0.36 -13.11
CA LEU A 311 -3.24 -0.39 -14.48
C LEU A 311 -3.76 0.74 -15.38
N SER A 312 -4.74 1.52 -14.91
CA SER A 312 -5.30 2.67 -15.61
C SER A 312 -5.46 3.82 -14.64
N PRO A 313 -4.34 4.46 -14.22
CA PRO A 313 -4.37 5.61 -13.34
C PRO A 313 -5.13 6.78 -14.00
N GLY A 314 -5.79 7.60 -13.18
CA GLY A 314 -6.64 8.68 -13.65
C GLY A 314 -6.84 9.78 -12.60
N ASN A 315 -8.10 10.13 -12.33
CA ASN A 315 -8.47 11.26 -11.45
C ASN A 315 -7.94 11.14 -10.01
N GLU A 316 -7.73 9.92 -9.51
CA GLU A 316 -7.19 9.68 -8.17
C GLU A 316 -5.78 10.27 -7.99
N GLN A 317 -5.04 10.47 -9.08
CA GLN A 317 -3.72 11.09 -9.01
C GLN A 317 -3.78 12.56 -8.54
N ARG A 318 -4.91 13.25 -8.78
CA ARG A 318 -5.13 14.60 -8.22
C ARG A 318 -5.21 14.56 -6.69
N ASP A 319 -5.83 13.53 -6.13
CA ASP A 319 -5.96 13.37 -4.69
C ASP A 319 -4.62 12.96 -4.03
N PHE A 320 -3.81 12.15 -4.72
CA PHE A 320 -2.50 11.73 -4.23
C PHE A 320 -1.43 12.81 -4.29
N TRP A 321 -1.36 13.58 -5.40
CA TRP A 321 -0.19 14.41 -5.70
C TRP A 321 -0.54 15.86 -6.08
N GLY A 322 -1.81 16.18 -6.31
CA GLY A 322 -2.22 17.50 -6.80
C GLY A 322 -2.07 18.59 -5.74
N SER A 323 -1.68 19.79 -6.17
CA SER A 323 -1.44 20.94 -5.29
C SER A 323 -2.67 21.34 -4.48
N LYS A 324 -3.89 21.21 -5.03
CA LYS A 324 -5.13 21.50 -4.34
C LYS A 324 -5.36 20.52 -3.17
N ALA A 325 -5.08 19.24 -3.38
CA ALA A 325 -5.23 18.20 -2.36
C ALA A 325 -4.27 18.43 -1.17
N ALA A 326 -3.11 19.05 -1.39
CA ALA A 326 -2.17 19.36 -0.31
C ALA A 326 -2.76 20.25 0.80
N GLU A 327 -3.82 21.00 0.53
CA GLU A 327 -4.49 21.88 1.50
C GLU A 327 -5.88 21.38 1.89
N THR A 328 -6.32 20.26 1.34
CA THR A 328 -7.64 19.68 1.60
C THR A 328 -7.54 18.64 2.70
N ALA A 329 -8.08 18.90 3.87
CA ALA A 329 -8.10 17.94 4.98
C ALA A 329 -8.75 16.62 4.55
N GLY A 330 -8.17 15.51 4.97
CA GLY A 330 -8.62 14.17 4.61
C GLY A 330 -8.23 13.71 3.20
N SER A 331 -7.52 14.53 2.41
CA SER A 331 -6.99 14.10 1.11
C SER A 331 -5.85 13.10 1.29
N ARG A 332 -5.55 12.38 0.21
CA ARG A 332 -4.43 11.44 0.16
C ARG A 332 -3.09 12.09 -0.18
N ASN A 333 -3.03 13.42 -0.39
CA ASN A 333 -1.75 14.12 -0.54
C ASN A 333 -1.06 14.33 0.82
N THR A 334 -0.77 13.22 1.48
CA THR A 334 -0.14 13.16 2.80
C THR A 334 1.24 13.82 2.80
N ALA A 335 2.00 13.69 1.70
CA ALA A 335 3.31 14.32 1.55
C ALA A 335 3.26 15.86 1.50
N GLY A 336 2.11 16.46 1.17
CA GLY A 336 1.98 17.91 1.05
C GLY A 336 2.58 18.47 -0.23
N ILE A 337 2.49 17.72 -1.32
CA ILE A 337 3.05 18.10 -2.62
C ILE A 337 2.29 19.29 -3.19
N LYS A 338 3.02 20.38 -3.49
CA LYS A 338 2.54 21.55 -4.19
C LYS A 338 3.55 21.91 -5.28
N ASP A 339 3.40 21.32 -6.46
CA ASP A 339 4.30 21.51 -7.58
C ASP A 339 3.51 21.61 -8.89
N PRO A 340 3.49 22.79 -9.54
CA PRO A 340 2.80 22.97 -10.81
C PRO A 340 3.28 22.04 -11.93
N SER A 341 4.50 21.52 -11.85
CA SER A 341 5.03 20.55 -12.82
C SER A 341 4.35 19.19 -12.65
N ILE A 342 4.14 18.78 -11.41
CA ILE A 342 3.40 17.55 -11.06
C ILE A 342 1.94 17.71 -11.44
N ASP A 343 1.30 18.85 -11.11
CA ASP A 343 -0.09 19.14 -11.51
C ASP A 343 -0.26 18.99 -13.04
N ARG A 344 0.68 19.55 -13.81
CA ARG A 344 0.65 19.44 -15.26
C ARG A 344 0.76 18.00 -15.75
N LEU A 345 1.64 17.19 -15.17
CA LEU A 345 1.77 15.77 -15.52
C LEU A 345 0.51 14.99 -15.19
N ILE A 346 -0.15 15.28 -14.07
CA ILE A 346 -1.43 14.68 -13.68
C ILE A 346 -2.51 14.98 -14.72
N GLU A 347 -2.66 16.25 -15.13
CA GLU A 347 -3.66 16.63 -16.14
C GLU A 347 -3.38 15.96 -17.49
N GLN A 348 -2.12 15.83 -17.90
CA GLN A 348 -1.73 15.14 -19.12
C GLN A 348 -1.99 13.62 -19.02
N LEU A 349 -1.80 13.03 -17.84
CA LEU A 349 -2.11 11.63 -17.57
C LEU A 349 -3.62 11.36 -17.71
N ILE A 350 -4.45 12.21 -17.11
CA ILE A 350 -5.90 12.09 -17.18
C ILE A 350 -6.43 12.28 -18.61
N ALA A 351 -5.80 13.16 -19.37
CA ALA A 351 -6.15 13.45 -20.75
C ALA A 351 -5.48 12.52 -21.79
N ALA A 352 -4.74 11.49 -21.36
CA ALA A 352 -4.04 10.59 -22.27
C ALA A 352 -5.00 9.91 -23.26
N PRO A 353 -4.79 10.06 -24.58
CA PRO A 353 -5.76 9.59 -25.56
C PRO A 353 -5.70 8.09 -25.81
N ASP A 354 -4.59 7.45 -25.48
CA ASP A 354 -4.31 6.05 -25.74
C ASP A 354 -3.38 5.43 -24.68
N ARG A 355 -3.19 4.13 -24.77
CA ARG A 355 -2.39 3.37 -23.80
C ARG A 355 -0.91 3.77 -23.82
N GLU A 356 -0.34 4.03 -24.98
CA GLU A 356 1.08 4.39 -25.12
C GLU A 356 1.36 5.74 -24.46
N SER A 357 0.50 6.71 -24.71
CA SER A 357 0.56 8.04 -24.08
C SER A 357 0.38 7.94 -22.56
N LEU A 358 -0.57 7.11 -22.09
CA LEU A 358 -0.79 6.89 -20.67
C LEU A 358 0.45 6.28 -19.99
N ILE A 359 1.08 5.28 -20.60
CA ILE A 359 2.32 4.69 -20.11
C ILE A 359 3.43 5.74 -20.01
N ALA A 360 3.63 6.50 -21.08
CA ALA A 360 4.72 7.47 -21.17
C ALA A 360 4.57 8.60 -20.14
N VAL A 361 3.38 9.18 -20.01
CA VAL A 361 3.15 10.27 -19.03
C VAL A 361 3.17 9.74 -17.60
N THR A 362 2.68 8.52 -17.34
CA THR A 362 2.74 7.90 -15.99
C THR A 362 4.18 7.67 -15.58
N ARG A 363 5.03 7.15 -16.47
CA ARG A 363 6.47 7.00 -16.22
C ARG A 363 7.16 8.34 -15.98
N ALA A 364 6.79 9.36 -16.73
CA ALA A 364 7.31 10.72 -16.51
C ALA A 364 6.95 11.24 -15.12
N LEU A 365 5.69 11.07 -14.69
CA LEU A 365 5.24 11.43 -13.35
C LEU A 365 5.98 10.64 -12.27
N ASP A 366 6.11 9.32 -12.43
CA ASP A 366 6.81 8.43 -11.51
C ASP A 366 8.27 8.89 -11.28
N ARG A 367 9.01 9.24 -12.37
CA ARG A 367 10.38 9.78 -12.26
C ARG A 367 10.43 11.07 -11.46
N VAL A 368 9.52 11.99 -11.71
CA VAL A 368 9.48 13.27 -10.99
C VAL A 368 9.19 13.06 -9.51
N LEU A 369 8.22 12.18 -9.17
CA LEU A 369 7.91 11.84 -7.79
C LEU A 369 9.11 11.19 -7.08
N LEU A 370 9.77 10.23 -7.72
CA LEU A 370 10.93 9.52 -7.17
C LEU A 370 12.10 10.47 -6.87
N TRP A 371 12.48 11.31 -7.83
CA TRP A 371 13.61 12.23 -7.67
C TRP A 371 13.34 13.39 -6.70
N ASN A 372 12.08 13.63 -6.34
CA ASN A 372 11.73 14.58 -5.28
C ASN A 372 11.82 13.98 -3.86
N HIS A 373 11.99 12.68 -3.71
CA HIS A 373 12.13 12.00 -2.42
C HIS A 373 11.01 12.37 -1.42
N PHE A 374 9.75 12.44 -1.89
CA PHE A 374 8.61 12.72 -1.00
C PHE A 374 8.37 11.61 0.01
N VAL A 375 8.87 10.43 -0.28
CA VAL A 375 8.75 9.26 0.58
C VAL A 375 10.09 8.54 0.73
N LEU A 376 10.24 7.77 1.80
CA LEU A 376 11.19 6.68 1.91
C LEU A 376 10.51 5.43 1.32
N PRO A 377 10.91 4.95 0.12
CA PRO A 377 10.36 3.74 -0.46
C PRO A 377 10.64 2.52 0.41
N ALA A 378 9.58 1.83 0.80
CA ALA A 378 9.68 0.66 1.66
C ALA A 378 9.81 -0.63 0.81
N TRP A 379 8.85 -1.54 0.86
CA TRP A 379 8.95 -2.86 0.24
C TRP A 379 7.59 -3.30 -0.31
N HIS A 380 7.63 -4.30 -1.15
CA HIS A 380 6.45 -4.97 -1.66
C HIS A 380 6.68 -6.47 -1.79
N ASN A 381 5.59 -7.18 -2.02
CA ASN A 381 5.58 -8.57 -2.42
C ASN A 381 4.84 -8.71 -3.76
N ASN A 382 5.39 -9.48 -4.69
CA ASN A 382 4.74 -9.81 -5.96
C ASN A 382 4.05 -11.19 -5.95
N LYS A 383 3.80 -11.70 -4.74
CA LYS A 383 3.04 -12.91 -4.48
C LYS A 383 2.01 -12.66 -3.41
N ALA A 384 0.81 -13.19 -3.55
CA ALA A 384 -0.14 -13.27 -2.45
C ALA A 384 0.19 -14.52 -1.62
N PHE A 385 0.38 -14.34 -0.32
CA PHE A 385 0.52 -15.42 0.65
C PHE A 385 -0.86 -15.77 1.19
N VAL A 386 -1.35 -16.95 0.89
CA VAL A 386 -2.69 -17.40 1.29
C VAL A 386 -2.61 -18.70 2.06
N ALA A 387 -3.19 -18.70 3.24
CA ALA A 387 -3.42 -19.90 4.01
C ALA A 387 -4.93 -20.18 4.11
N TYR A 388 -5.34 -21.43 3.94
CA TYR A 388 -6.75 -21.81 3.98
C TYR A 388 -6.96 -23.24 4.44
N TRP A 389 -8.07 -23.47 5.07
CA TRP A 389 -8.50 -24.82 5.42
C TRP A 389 -8.81 -25.61 4.14
N ASN A 390 -8.32 -26.85 4.07
CA ASN A 390 -8.32 -27.67 2.86
C ASN A 390 -9.70 -28.24 2.50
N LYS A 391 -10.72 -27.42 2.59
CA LYS A 391 -12.09 -27.71 2.12
C LYS A 391 -12.41 -26.99 0.81
N PHE A 392 -11.50 -26.17 0.31
CA PHE A 392 -11.68 -25.39 -0.90
C PHE A 392 -10.94 -25.99 -2.10
N SER A 393 -11.52 -25.77 -3.27
CA SER A 393 -10.85 -25.86 -4.55
C SER A 393 -10.93 -24.53 -5.29
N ARG A 394 -10.01 -24.34 -6.21
CA ARG A 394 -9.89 -23.14 -7.03
C ARG A 394 -9.41 -23.49 -8.43
N PRO A 395 -9.56 -22.60 -9.43
CA PRO A 395 -8.97 -22.82 -10.75
C PRO A 395 -7.46 -23.10 -10.66
N GLU A 396 -6.96 -24.00 -11.47
CA GLU A 396 -5.53 -24.36 -11.53
C GLU A 396 -4.66 -23.14 -11.86
N LYS A 397 -5.14 -22.29 -12.80
CA LYS A 397 -4.50 -21.03 -13.16
C LYS A 397 -5.16 -19.88 -12.42
N SER A 398 -4.40 -19.18 -11.59
CA SER A 398 -4.84 -17.94 -10.96
C SER A 398 -4.85 -16.80 -11.99
N ALA A 399 -5.79 -15.87 -11.82
CA ALA A 399 -5.83 -14.67 -12.65
C ALA A 399 -4.62 -13.76 -12.32
N LYS A 400 -3.97 -13.22 -13.36
CA LYS A 400 -2.78 -12.37 -13.23
C LYS A 400 -3.01 -11.16 -12.32
N TYR A 401 -4.19 -10.55 -12.42
CA TYR A 401 -4.58 -9.33 -11.73
C TYR A 401 -5.58 -9.55 -10.59
N ALA A 402 -5.82 -10.80 -10.21
CA ALA A 402 -6.65 -11.17 -9.07
C ALA A 402 -6.16 -12.51 -8.49
N PRO A 403 -4.99 -12.54 -7.83
CA PRO A 403 -4.36 -13.78 -7.40
C PRO A 403 -5.22 -14.57 -6.41
N VAL A 404 -5.98 -13.87 -5.57
CA VAL A 404 -6.90 -14.45 -4.59
C VAL A 404 -8.33 -14.05 -4.97
N ALA A 405 -8.79 -14.52 -6.14
CA ALA A 405 -10.14 -14.29 -6.64
C ALA A 405 -11.11 -15.25 -5.95
N LEU A 406 -11.51 -14.98 -4.70
CA LEU A 406 -12.41 -15.83 -3.90
C LEU A 406 -13.74 -16.09 -4.59
N ASP A 407 -14.19 -15.21 -5.45
CA ASP A 407 -15.38 -15.39 -6.27
C ASP A 407 -15.29 -16.58 -7.26
N THR A 408 -14.07 -17.04 -7.57
CA THR A 408 -13.81 -18.22 -8.41
C THR A 408 -13.51 -19.49 -7.61
N TRP A 409 -13.44 -19.41 -6.28
CA TRP A 409 -13.23 -20.56 -5.41
C TRP A 409 -14.55 -21.24 -5.08
N TRP A 410 -14.51 -22.48 -4.65
CA TRP A 410 -15.69 -23.24 -4.20
C TRP A 410 -15.35 -24.18 -3.06
N VAL A 411 -16.34 -24.54 -2.27
CA VAL A 411 -16.23 -25.65 -1.32
C VAL A 411 -16.24 -26.94 -2.10
N ASP A 412 -15.20 -27.76 -1.93
CA ASP A 412 -15.08 -29.05 -2.61
C ASP A 412 -15.74 -30.16 -1.78
N PRO A 413 -16.84 -30.76 -2.26
CA PRO A 413 -17.55 -31.79 -1.47
C PRO A 413 -16.69 -33.02 -1.14
N ALA A 414 -15.65 -33.30 -1.93
CA ALA A 414 -14.75 -34.41 -1.67
C ALA A 414 -13.78 -34.11 -0.51
N LYS A 415 -13.43 -32.85 -0.31
CA LYS A 415 -12.53 -32.39 0.76
C LYS A 415 -13.27 -32.01 2.05
N ASP A 416 -14.51 -31.50 1.93
CA ASP A 416 -15.29 -31.02 3.06
C ASP A 416 -15.79 -32.15 3.97
N ARG A 417 -15.82 -33.39 3.48
CA ARG A 417 -16.23 -34.58 4.22
C ARG A 417 -15.15 -35.17 5.15
N ALA A 418 -13.91 -34.68 5.06
CA ALA A 418 -12.86 -35.09 5.97
C ALA A 418 -13.05 -34.41 7.34
N PRO A 419 -12.89 -35.13 8.48
CA PRO A 419 -13.05 -34.54 9.81
C PRO A 419 -12.03 -33.41 10.00
N GLN A 420 -12.51 -32.18 10.03
CA GLN A 420 -11.69 -30.97 10.07
C GLN A 420 -11.45 -30.45 11.49
N GLN A 421 -12.14 -30.96 12.48
CA GLN A 421 -11.95 -30.59 13.89
C GLN A 421 -11.64 -31.82 14.74
N PRO A 422 -10.70 -31.75 15.69
CA PRO A 422 -10.66 -32.70 16.77
C PRO A 422 -11.97 -32.54 17.56
N GLU A 423 -12.67 -33.64 17.84
CA GLU A 423 -13.81 -33.64 18.74
C GLU A 423 -13.42 -32.88 20.01
N LYS A 424 -14.15 -31.84 20.36
CA LYS A 424 -14.01 -31.17 21.64
C LYS A 424 -14.38 -32.21 22.72
N LYS A 425 -13.37 -32.76 23.42
CA LYS A 425 -13.57 -33.49 24.65
C LYS A 425 -13.91 -32.55 25.77
#